data_7246c6a28237549958b878776d9b9dd2
#
_entry.id   7246c6a28237549958b878776d9b9dd2
#
_cell.length_a   1.000
_cell.length_b   1.000
_cell.length_c   1.000
_cell.angle_alpha   90.00
_cell.angle_beta   90.00
_cell.angle_gamma   90.00
#
_symmetry.space_group_name_H-M   'P 1'
#
loop_
_entity.id
_entity.type
_entity.pdbx_description
1 polymer ?
#
loop_
_entity_poly.entity_id
_entity_poly.type
_entity_poly.pdbx_seq_one_letter_code
_entity_poly.pdbx_strand_id
1 'polypeptide(L)'
;MADDDTDRVWELMEKISICMLTTHDGERIRSRPMAAFVRRDEDAIYFLGDEKHHKDEEIERNPNVGLAFADGQKFVSVTGHASVSNDRQKIKELWGPSAQAWWNSPGDPSICLLAVTPDDAEFWDGPGKIVGTIKMLTAAATNRRPNYGTNRKVTM
;
A
#
# COMPACT_ATOMS: atom_id res chain seq x y z
N MET A 1 -14.28 16.52 -4.53
CA MET A 1 -15.08 15.63 -5.41
C MET A 1 -14.22 14.43 -5.77
N ALA A 2 -14.47 13.73 -6.88
CA ALA A 2 -13.69 12.53 -7.23
C ALA A 2 -12.17 12.78 -7.28
N ASP A 3 -11.74 13.93 -7.78
CA ASP A 3 -10.31 14.28 -7.85
C ASP A 3 -9.70 14.49 -6.46
N ASP A 4 -10.45 15.11 -5.54
CA ASP A 4 -10.00 15.35 -4.17
C ASP A 4 -9.85 14.03 -3.38
N ASP A 5 -10.75 13.10 -3.60
CA ASP A 5 -10.70 11.78 -2.97
C ASP A 5 -9.52 10.96 -3.52
N THR A 6 -9.29 11.02 -4.82
CA THR A 6 -8.12 10.40 -5.47
C THR A 6 -6.83 11.00 -4.95
N ASP A 7 -6.75 12.32 -4.88
CA ASP A 7 -5.60 13.04 -4.30
C ASP A 7 -5.32 12.57 -2.88
N ARG A 8 -6.37 12.43 -2.08
CA ARG A 8 -6.24 12.01 -0.69
C ARG A 8 -5.72 10.58 -0.55
N VAL A 9 -6.15 9.67 -1.43
CA VAL A 9 -5.62 8.30 -1.46
C VAL A 9 -4.11 8.30 -1.69
N TRP A 10 -3.64 8.99 -2.73
CA TRP A 10 -2.21 9.06 -3.05
C TRP A 10 -1.41 9.70 -1.92
N GLU A 11 -1.91 10.78 -1.34
CA GLU A 11 -1.30 11.46 -0.21
C GLU A 11 -1.12 10.55 1.01
N LEU A 12 -2.17 9.81 1.37
CA LEU A 12 -2.13 8.87 2.49
C LEU A 12 -1.14 7.74 2.23
N MET A 13 -1.13 7.17 1.03
CA MET A 13 -0.18 6.11 0.67
C MET A 13 1.26 6.60 0.75
N GLU A 14 1.56 7.78 0.22
CA GLU A 14 2.90 8.37 0.30
C GLU A 14 3.34 8.60 1.73
N LYS A 15 2.44 9.10 2.55
CA LYS A 15 2.74 9.43 3.94
C LYS A 15 2.95 8.21 4.80
N ILE A 16 2.11 7.18 4.64
CA ILE A 16 2.22 5.94 5.42
C ILE A 16 3.41 5.11 4.95
N SER A 17 3.58 4.95 3.67
CA SER A 17 4.72 4.33 2.97
C SER A 17 4.99 2.85 3.24
N ILE A 18 4.44 2.26 4.28
CA ILE A 18 4.54 0.81 4.54
C ILE A 18 3.14 0.22 4.46
N CYS A 19 2.99 -0.87 3.74
CA CYS A 19 1.71 -1.53 3.59
C CYS A 19 1.82 -3.05 3.75
N MET A 20 0.68 -3.68 3.99
CA MET A 20 0.55 -5.13 3.83
C MET A 20 0.23 -5.41 2.37
N LEU A 21 1.13 -6.08 1.68
CA LEU A 21 0.89 -6.56 0.32
C LEU A 21 0.27 -7.95 0.40
N THR A 22 -0.90 -8.11 -0.19
CA THR A 22 -1.65 -9.37 -0.22
C THR A 22 -1.63 -9.95 -1.62
N THR A 23 -1.19 -11.19 -1.71
CA THR A 23 -1.15 -11.97 -2.96
C THR A 23 -1.93 -13.26 -2.81
N HIS A 24 -2.22 -13.91 -3.92
CA HIS A 24 -2.95 -15.17 -3.97
C HIS A 24 -2.15 -16.19 -4.79
N ASP A 25 -1.90 -17.36 -4.22
CA ASP A 25 -1.11 -18.41 -4.88
C ASP A 25 -1.95 -19.44 -5.65
N GLY A 26 -3.26 -19.20 -5.78
CA GLY A 26 -4.23 -20.13 -6.37
C GLY A 26 -5.03 -20.90 -5.33
N GLU A 27 -4.51 -21.06 -4.12
CA GLU A 27 -5.18 -21.76 -3.02
C GLU A 27 -5.34 -20.88 -1.79
N ARG A 28 -4.35 -20.06 -1.49
CA ARG A 28 -4.27 -19.26 -0.26
C ARG A 28 -3.99 -17.81 -0.54
N ILE A 29 -4.48 -17.00 0.36
CA ILE A 29 -4.19 -15.55 0.41
C ILE A 29 -3.07 -15.37 1.43
N ARG A 30 -2.04 -14.61 1.05
CA ARG A 30 -0.91 -14.29 1.92
C ARG A 30 -0.66 -12.80 1.95
N SER A 31 -0.39 -12.28 3.15
CA SER A 31 -0.08 -10.86 3.34
C SER A 31 1.27 -10.71 4.02
N ARG A 32 2.04 -9.70 3.62
CA ARG A 32 3.34 -9.39 4.22
C ARG A 32 3.59 -7.88 4.20
N PRO A 33 4.28 -7.35 5.21
CA PRO A 33 4.63 -5.93 5.22
C PRO A 33 5.70 -5.63 4.17
N MET A 34 5.51 -4.54 3.44
CA MET A 34 6.43 -4.10 2.39
C MET A 34 6.55 -2.58 2.41
N ALA A 35 7.75 -2.08 2.18
CA ALA A 35 7.95 -0.67 1.90
C ALA A 35 7.41 -0.37 0.50
N ALA A 36 6.52 0.60 0.42
CA ALA A 36 5.87 1.01 -0.82
C ALA A 36 6.53 2.28 -1.35
N PHE A 37 6.93 2.25 -2.60
CA PHE A 37 7.44 3.42 -3.32
C PHE A 37 6.30 3.97 -4.18
N VAL A 38 5.61 4.95 -3.64
CA VAL A 38 4.41 5.52 -4.25
C VAL A 38 4.81 6.56 -5.29
N ARG A 39 4.34 6.38 -6.53
CA ARG A 39 4.64 7.28 -7.65
C ARG A 39 3.35 7.62 -8.39
N ARG A 40 2.70 8.67 -7.92
CA ARG A 40 1.43 9.11 -8.49
C ARG A 40 1.54 9.51 -9.96
N ASP A 41 2.61 10.21 -10.31
CA ASP A 41 2.88 10.65 -11.68
C ASP A 41 3.03 9.51 -12.67
N GLU A 42 3.35 8.32 -12.18
CA GLU A 42 3.47 7.10 -12.98
C GLU A 42 2.25 6.18 -12.82
N ASP A 43 1.27 6.58 -12.02
CA ASP A 43 0.10 5.76 -11.66
C ASP A 43 0.51 4.38 -11.15
N ALA A 44 1.53 4.35 -10.28
CA ALA A 44 2.16 3.12 -9.85
C ALA A 44 2.60 3.16 -8.39
N ILE A 45 2.58 1.99 -7.79
CA ILE A 45 3.18 1.72 -6.49
C ILE A 45 4.20 0.60 -6.69
N TYR A 46 5.46 0.89 -6.39
CA TYR A 46 6.54 -0.06 -6.61
C TYR A 46 6.98 -0.71 -5.32
N PHE A 47 7.45 -1.94 -5.45
CA PHE A 47 8.03 -2.71 -4.36
C PHE A 47 9.31 -3.39 -4.86
N LEU A 48 10.31 -3.45 -4.00
CA LEU A 48 11.50 -4.25 -4.25
C LEU A 48 11.36 -5.58 -3.54
N GLY A 49 11.50 -6.66 -4.27
CA GLY A 49 11.36 -8.01 -3.76
C GLY A 49 12.61 -8.83 -3.98
N ASP A 50 12.68 -9.95 -3.28
CA ASP A 50 13.77 -10.93 -3.44
C ASP A 50 13.18 -12.16 -4.14
N GLU A 51 13.78 -12.57 -5.24
CA GLU A 51 13.38 -13.76 -6.01
C GLU A 51 13.32 -15.02 -5.14
N LYS A 52 14.15 -15.09 -4.10
CA LYS A 52 14.19 -16.23 -3.17
C LYS A 52 12.89 -16.44 -2.39
N HIS A 53 12.02 -15.45 -2.34
CA HIS A 53 10.77 -15.52 -1.58
C HIS A 53 9.55 -15.90 -2.44
N HIS A 54 9.75 -16.24 -3.71
CA HIS A 54 8.72 -16.75 -4.64
C HIS A 54 7.48 -15.85 -4.85
N LYS A 55 7.55 -14.57 -4.46
CA LYS A 55 6.45 -13.61 -4.67
C LYS A 55 6.21 -13.34 -6.16
N ASP A 56 7.28 -13.31 -6.92
CA ASP A 56 7.27 -13.12 -8.36
C ASP A 56 6.45 -14.20 -9.06
N GLU A 57 6.65 -15.47 -8.71
CA GLU A 57 5.89 -16.58 -9.26
C GLU A 57 4.40 -16.50 -8.93
N GLU A 58 4.05 -16.13 -7.69
CA GLU A 58 2.67 -15.94 -7.26
C GLU A 58 1.99 -14.85 -8.08
N ILE A 59 2.67 -13.72 -8.28
CA ILE A 59 2.15 -12.56 -9.02
C ILE A 59 2.02 -12.86 -10.51
N GLU A 60 2.97 -13.58 -11.10
CA GLU A 60 2.88 -14.00 -12.51
C GLU A 60 1.67 -14.91 -12.76
N ARG A 61 1.36 -15.79 -11.83
CA ARG A 61 0.20 -16.69 -11.92
C ARG A 61 -1.10 -15.97 -11.65
N ASN A 62 -1.09 -15.01 -10.71
CA ASN A 62 -2.28 -14.28 -10.30
C ASN A 62 -1.90 -12.81 -10.05
N PRO A 63 -2.05 -11.94 -11.04
CA PRO A 63 -1.61 -10.56 -10.94
C PRO A 63 -2.47 -9.68 -10.04
N ASN A 64 -3.64 -10.13 -9.63
CA ASN A 64 -4.51 -9.35 -8.74
C ASN A 64 -3.94 -9.33 -7.33
N VAL A 65 -3.76 -8.12 -6.79
CA VAL A 65 -3.15 -7.91 -5.48
C VAL A 65 -3.96 -6.92 -4.67
N GLY A 66 -3.77 -6.98 -3.36
CA GLY A 66 -4.32 -6.01 -2.42
C GLY A 66 -3.22 -5.33 -1.64
N LEU A 67 -3.39 -4.03 -1.38
CA LEU A 67 -2.49 -3.25 -0.53
C LEU A 67 -3.31 -2.67 0.61
N ALA A 68 -2.79 -2.76 1.83
CA ALA A 68 -3.44 -2.17 2.99
C ALA A 68 -2.42 -1.29 3.75
N PHE A 69 -2.66 0.01 3.72
CA PHE A 69 -1.89 1.00 4.46
C PHE A 69 -2.63 1.39 5.72
N ALA A 70 -1.93 1.48 6.84
CA ALA A 70 -2.54 1.86 8.12
C ALA A 70 -1.58 2.70 8.95
N ASP A 71 -2.08 3.81 9.48
CA ASP A 71 -1.39 4.65 10.43
C ASP A 71 -2.39 5.30 11.38
N GLY A 72 -2.40 4.85 12.63
CA GLY A 72 -3.40 5.31 13.61
C GLY A 72 -4.80 4.93 13.16
N GLN A 73 -5.61 5.93 12.87
CA GLN A 73 -6.99 5.74 12.39
C GLN A 73 -7.16 6.10 10.91
N LYS A 74 -6.05 6.16 10.20
CA LYS A 74 -6.03 6.41 8.76
C LYS A 74 -5.69 5.11 8.05
N PHE A 75 -6.53 4.72 7.11
CA PHE A 75 -6.37 3.47 6.39
C PHE A 75 -6.62 3.67 4.91
N VAL A 76 -5.86 2.97 4.09
CA VAL A 76 -6.12 2.88 2.65
C VAL A 76 -6.06 1.42 2.24
N SER A 77 -7.10 0.95 1.59
CA SER A 77 -7.15 -0.37 0.97
C SER A 77 -7.19 -0.21 -0.54
N VAL A 78 -6.25 -0.81 -1.22
CA VAL A 78 -6.12 -0.73 -2.68
C VAL A 78 -6.27 -2.11 -3.29
N THR A 79 -7.07 -2.22 -4.33
CA THR A 79 -7.08 -3.36 -5.23
C THR A 79 -6.39 -2.95 -6.52
N GLY A 80 -5.48 -3.75 -6.98
CA GLY A 80 -4.74 -3.47 -8.21
C GLY A 80 -4.22 -4.73 -8.86
N HIS A 81 -3.48 -4.53 -9.93
CA HIS A 81 -2.80 -5.62 -10.61
C HIS A 81 -1.29 -5.33 -10.66
N ALA A 82 -0.52 -6.37 -10.48
CA ALA A 82 0.93 -6.29 -10.38
C ALA A 82 1.62 -6.95 -11.56
N SER A 83 2.76 -6.40 -11.92
CA SER A 83 3.71 -7.03 -12.84
C SER A 83 5.07 -7.15 -12.17
N VAL A 84 5.84 -8.15 -12.57
CA VAL A 84 7.19 -8.37 -12.08
C VAL A 84 8.15 -8.10 -13.21
N SER A 85 9.20 -7.37 -12.91
CA SER A 85 10.26 -7.07 -13.88
C SER A 85 11.62 -7.03 -13.20
N ASN A 86 12.63 -6.85 -14.02
CA ASN A 86 14.01 -6.73 -13.61
C ASN A 86 14.58 -5.40 -14.13
N ASP A 87 13.77 -4.36 -14.14
CA ASP A 87 14.15 -3.03 -14.57
C ASP A 87 15.19 -2.42 -13.63
N ARG A 88 16.47 -2.59 -13.99
CA ARG A 88 17.60 -2.16 -13.16
C ARG A 88 17.68 -0.65 -13.00
N GLN A 89 17.24 0.09 -13.99
CA GLN A 89 17.20 1.55 -13.90
C GLN A 89 16.17 2.01 -12.85
N LYS A 90 14.99 1.43 -12.87
CA LYS A 90 13.94 1.75 -11.88
C LYS A 90 14.38 1.29 -10.47
N ILE A 91 14.95 0.11 -10.33
CA ILE A 91 15.50 -0.37 -9.06
C ILE A 91 16.54 0.62 -8.52
N LYS A 92 17.40 1.12 -9.36
CA LYS A 92 18.41 2.12 -8.98
C LYS A 92 17.80 3.45 -8.55
N GLU A 93 16.74 3.90 -9.23
CA GLU A 93 16.00 5.11 -8.85
C GLU A 93 15.34 4.98 -7.47
N LEU A 94 14.82 3.80 -7.15
CA LEU A 94 14.14 3.52 -5.90
C LEU A 94 15.10 3.17 -4.76
N TRP A 95 16.38 3.00 -5.06
CA TRP A 95 17.37 2.59 -4.08
C TRP A 95 17.52 3.63 -2.96
N GLY A 96 17.54 3.15 -1.72
CA GLY A 96 17.68 4.00 -0.55
C GLY A 96 17.80 3.18 0.73
N PRO A 97 17.69 3.79 1.91
CA PRO A 97 17.90 3.12 3.20
C PRO A 97 17.05 1.88 3.41
N SER A 98 15.80 1.88 2.94
CA SER A 98 14.91 0.73 3.07
C SER A 98 15.42 -0.49 2.29
N ALA A 99 15.98 -0.27 1.11
CA ALA A 99 16.56 -1.34 0.31
C ALA A 99 17.92 -1.78 0.85
N GLN A 100 18.73 -0.85 1.34
CA GLN A 100 20.05 -1.13 1.93
C GLN A 100 19.98 -2.07 3.13
N ALA A 101 18.85 -2.12 3.81
CA ALA A 101 18.64 -3.06 4.91
C ALA A 101 18.61 -4.52 4.47
N TRP A 102 18.28 -4.79 3.20
CA TRP A 102 18.08 -6.13 2.67
C TRP A 102 19.13 -6.57 1.64
N TRP A 103 19.68 -5.61 0.91
CA TRP A 103 20.64 -5.89 -0.18
C TRP A 103 21.83 -4.94 -0.09
N ASN A 104 22.97 -5.39 -0.61
CA ASN A 104 24.22 -4.63 -0.56
C ASN A 104 24.30 -3.53 -1.63
N SER A 105 23.67 -3.74 -2.78
CA SER A 105 23.74 -2.79 -3.89
C SER A 105 22.51 -2.92 -4.82
N PRO A 106 22.16 -1.88 -5.57
CA PRO A 106 21.07 -1.95 -6.54
C PRO A 106 21.34 -2.89 -7.71
N GLY A 107 22.58 -3.32 -7.88
CA GLY A 107 22.97 -4.30 -8.91
C GLY A 107 22.79 -5.75 -8.48
N ASP A 108 22.35 -6.03 -7.25
CA ASP A 108 22.15 -7.40 -6.79
C ASP A 108 21.13 -8.12 -7.70
N PRO A 109 21.53 -9.25 -8.33
CA PRO A 109 20.65 -9.94 -9.28
C PRO A 109 19.42 -10.57 -8.63
N SER A 110 19.40 -10.75 -7.32
CA SER A 110 18.23 -11.29 -6.59
C SER A 110 17.09 -10.29 -6.45
N ILE A 111 17.34 -9.01 -6.67
CA ILE A 111 16.28 -7.98 -6.57
C ILE A 111 15.36 -8.05 -7.78
N CYS A 112 14.07 -8.17 -7.54
CA CYS A 112 13.04 -7.99 -8.55
C CYS A 112 12.19 -6.76 -8.24
N LEU A 113 11.61 -6.18 -9.26
CA LEU A 113 10.73 -5.02 -9.16
C LEU A 113 9.28 -5.47 -9.35
N LEU A 114 8.45 -5.13 -8.38
CA LEU A 114 7.00 -5.28 -8.51
C LEU A 114 6.41 -3.90 -8.79
N ALA A 115 5.59 -3.81 -9.82
CA ALA A 115 4.85 -2.60 -10.15
C ALA A 115 3.36 -2.88 -10.03
N VAL A 116 2.70 -2.17 -9.14
CA VAL A 116 1.25 -2.28 -8.94
C VAL A 116 0.57 -1.09 -9.55
N THR A 117 -0.37 -1.35 -10.46
CA THR A 117 -1.27 -0.34 -10.99
C THR A 117 -2.59 -0.44 -10.21
N PRO A 118 -2.99 0.61 -9.49
CA PRO A 118 -4.22 0.55 -8.70
C PRO A 118 -5.46 0.61 -9.60
N ASP A 119 -6.43 -0.25 -9.33
CA ASP A 119 -7.72 -0.27 -10.03
C ASP A 119 -8.77 0.53 -9.24
N ASP A 120 -8.86 0.27 -7.95
CA ASP A 120 -9.74 1.00 -7.05
C ASP A 120 -9.14 1.08 -5.65
N ALA A 121 -9.68 1.96 -4.84
CA ALA A 121 -9.27 2.14 -3.46
C ALA A 121 -10.43 2.52 -2.56
N GLU A 122 -10.29 2.23 -1.30
CA GLU A 122 -11.16 2.75 -0.25
C GLU A 122 -10.26 3.34 0.84
N PHE A 123 -10.64 4.47 1.38
CA PHE A 123 -9.87 5.08 2.44
C PHE A 123 -10.75 5.49 3.63
N TRP A 124 -10.12 5.48 4.80
CA TRP A 124 -10.70 5.93 6.06
C TRP A 124 -9.76 6.99 6.62
N ASP A 125 -10.24 8.21 6.69
CA ASP A 125 -9.45 9.34 7.17
C ASP A 125 -9.95 9.74 8.56
N GLY A 126 -9.53 8.98 9.54
CA GLY A 126 -9.92 9.15 10.92
C GLY A 126 -9.28 10.37 11.58
N PRO A 127 -9.82 10.78 12.74
CA PRO A 127 -9.42 12.03 13.40
C PRO A 127 -8.07 11.98 14.13
N GLY A 128 -7.37 10.85 14.08
CA GLY A 128 -6.16 10.62 14.86
C GLY A 128 -6.45 9.95 16.19
N LYS A 129 -5.41 9.43 16.85
CA LYS A 129 -5.56 8.54 18.01
C LYS A 129 -6.21 9.20 19.22
N ILE A 130 -5.78 10.40 19.59
CA ILE A 130 -6.28 11.11 20.78
C ILE A 130 -7.72 11.57 20.56
N VAL A 131 -7.96 12.24 19.44
CA VAL A 131 -9.30 12.74 19.09
C VAL A 131 -10.29 11.60 18.90
N GLY A 132 -9.84 10.51 18.30
CA GLY A 132 -10.65 9.30 18.12
C GLY A 132 -11.08 8.68 19.44
N THR A 133 -10.18 8.59 20.41
CA THR A 133 -10.50 8.10 21.76
C THR A 133 -11.54 8.99 22.44
N ILE A 134 -11.38 10.29 22.35
CA ILE A 134 -12.36 11.25 22.91
C ILE A 134 -13.72 11.06 22.25
N LYS A 135 -13.77 10.95 20.93
CA LYS A 135 -15.03 10.75 20.19
C LYS A 135 -15.72 9.43 20.57
N MET A 136 -14.96 8.36 20.79
CA MET A 136 -15.52 7.09 21.23
C MET A 136 -16.08 7.17 22.63
N LEU A 137 -15.39 7.78 23.57
CA LEU A 137 -15.85 7.97 24.92
C LEU A 137 -17.13 8.83 24.96
N THR A 138 -17.17 9.89 24.18
CA THR A 138 -18.35 10.75 24.05
C THR A 138 -19.53 9.97 23.44
N ALA A 139 -19.29 9.19 22.41
CA ALA A 139 -20.31 8.35 21.78
C ALA A 139 -20.87 7.31 22.75
N ALA A 140 -20.01 6.65 23.53
CA ALA A 140 -20.43 5.70 24.55
C ALA A 140 -21.28 6.35 25.65
N ALA A 141 -20.89 7.56 26.10
CA ALA A 141 -21.64 8.31 27.11
C ALA A 141 -22.98 8.85 26.64
N THR A 142 -23.10 9.21 25.35
CA THR A 142 -24.30 9.79 24.75
C THR A 142 -25.14 8.80 23.95
N ASN A 143 -24.69 7.55 23.83
CA ASN A 143 -25.32 6.50 23.04
C ASN A 143 -25.55 6.91 21.57
N ARG A 144 -24.60 7.66 21.00
CA ARG A 144 -24.61 8.12 19.60
C ARG A 144 -23.42 7.54 18.86
N ARG A 145 -23.60 7.31 17.54
CA ARG A 145 -22.48 6.89 16.68
C ARG A 145 -21.40 7.96 16.65
N PRO A 146 -20.11 7.58 16.85
CA PRO A 146 -19.03 8.54 16.73
C PRO A 146 -18.83 8.95 15.26
N ASN A 147 -18.49 10.22 15.06
CA ASN A 147 -18.00 10.67 13.77
C ASN A 147 -16.50 10.39 13.70
N TYR A 148 -16.12 9.29 13.05
CA TYR A 148 -14.74 8.83 12.92
C TYR A 148 -14.00 9.34 11.68
N GLY A 149 -14.54 10.38 11.05
CA GLY A 149 -13.94 10.96 9.87
C GLY A 149 -14.56 10.44 8.58
N THR A 150 -13.79 10.49 7.52
CA THR A 150 -14.28 10.22 6.17
C THR A 150 -13.96 8.80 5.75
N ASN A 151 -14.96 8.13 5.16
CA ASN A 151 -14.76 6.88 4.43
C ASN A 151 -15.26 7.05 3.00
N ARG A 152 -14.42 6.78 2.03
CA ARG A 152 -14.72 6.92 0.60
C ARG A 152 -14.16 5.78 -0.22
N LYS A 153 -14.91 5.39 -1.25
CA LYS A 153 -14.45 4.49 -2.29
C LYS A 153 -14.08 5.29 -3.53
N VAL A 154 -12.99 4.92 -4.15
CA VAL A 154 -12.40 5.67 -5.27
C VAL A 154 -12.02 4.72 -6.38
N THR A 155 -12.41 5.05 -7.62
CA THR A 155 -11.87 4.41 -8.82
C THR A 155 -10.56 5.10 -9.17
N MET A 156 -9.50 4.34 -9.24
CA MET A 156 -8.16 4.87 -9.46
C MET A 156 -7.84 5.02 -10.94
#